data_3c08b142688fa2ce5a0a3b77757121fe
#
_entry.id   3c08b142688fa2ce5a0a3b77757121fe
#
_cell.length_a   1.000
_cell.length_b   1.000
_cell.length_c   1.000
_cell.angle_alpha   90.00
_cell.angle_beta   90.00
_cell.angle_gamma   90.00
#
_symmetry.space_group_name_H-M   'P 1'
#
loop_
_entity.id
_entity.type
_entity.pdbx_description
1 polymer ?
#
loop_
_entity_poly.entity_id
_entity_poly.type
_entity_poly.pdbx_seq_one_letter_code
_entity_poly.pdbx_strand_id
1 'polypeptide(L)'
;MKKSNKKKIEEFIRVDHAGERGAIKIYEGQLLALNTFVKDDELKKTIEEMKEHEHEHANYFEQEIRKRNIKPTKFLPLWDLLGVGLGFGSTLLGKKAA
;
A
#
# COMPACT_ATOMS: atom_id res chain seq x y z
N MET A 1 -20.36 -1.72 26.05
CA MET A 1 -18.89 -1.75 26.02
C MET A 1 -18.30 -2.71 25.02
N LYS A 2 -18.78 -3.97 24.96
CA LYS A 2 -18.27 -4.93 23.98
C LYS A 2 -18.50 -4.52 22.53
N LYS A 3 -19.63 -3.87 22.21
CA LYS A 3 -19.93 -3.37 20.87
C LYS A 3 -18.99 -2.22 20.46
N SER A 4 -18.62 -1.34 21.41
CA SER A 4 -17.72 -0.23 21.17
C SER A 4 -16.30 -0.71 20.85
N ASN A 5 -15.81 -1.73 21.60
CA ASN A 5 -14.50 -2.31 21.36
C ASN A 5 -14.43 -3.06 20.03
N LYS A 6 -15.50 -3.78 19.69
CA LYS A 6 -15.60 -4.47 18.41
C LYS A 6 -15.53 -3.49 17.24
N LYS A 7 -16.26 -2.37 17.33
CA LYS A 7 -16.23 -1.33 16.29
C LYS A 7 -14.83 -0.72 16.14
N LYS A 8 -14.14 -0.46 17.24
CA LYS A 8 -12.78 0.08 17.22
C LYS A 8 -11.80 -0.88 16.55
N ILE A 9 -11.91 -2.18 16.85
CA ILE A 9 -11.06 -3.20 16.22
C ILE A 9 -11.34 -3.26 14.72
N GLU A 10 -12.60 -3.23 14.31
CA GLU A 10 -12.97 -3.23 12.90
C GLU A 10 -12.43 -2.00 12.17
N GLU A 11 -12.50 -0.83 12.81
CA GLU A 11 -11.92 0.41 12.26
C GLU A 11 -10.41 0.29 12.09
N PHE A 12 -9.70 -0.22 13.09
CA PHE A 12 -8.26 -0.43 13.00
C PHE A 12 -7.91 -1.35 11.84
N ILE A 13 -8.61 -2.47 11.73
CA ILE A 13 -8.35 -3.44 10.65
C ILE A 13 -8.60 -2.80 9.29
N ARG A 14 -9.67 -2.03 9.15
CA ARG A 14 -10.00 -1.34 7.90
C ARG A 14 -8.95 -0.30 7.52
N VAL A 15 -8.49 0.49 8.49
CA VAL A 15 -7.47 1.51 8.27
C VAL A 15 -6.13 0.85 7.91
N ASP A 16 -5.74 -0.18 8.65
CA ASP A 16 -4.49 -0.90 8.39
C ASP A 16 -4.51 -1.59 7.02
N HIS A 17 -5.65 -2.19 6.65
CA HIS A 17 -5.81 -2.80 5.33
C HIS A 17 -5.64 -1.75 4.22
N ALA A 18 -6.28 -0.59 4.37
CA ALA A 18 -6.16 0.49 3.39
C ALA A 18 -4.73 1.03 3.32
N GLY A 19 -4.07 1.17 4.49
CA GLY A 19 -2.69 1.65 4.57
C GLY A 19 -1.70 0.69 3.93
N GLU A 20 -1.83 -0.61 4.19
CA GLU A 20 -0.95 -1.62 3.58
C GLU A 20 -1.14 -1.68 2.08
N ARG A 21 -2.39 -1.62 1.62
CA ARG A 21 -2.70 -1.60 0.20
C ARG A 21 -2.16 -0.34 -0.47
N GLY A 22 -2.26 0.81 0.20
CA GLY A 22 -1.70 2.08 -0.27
C GLY A 22 -0.19 2.01 -0.42
N ALA A 23 0.50 1.41 0.56
CA ALA A 23 1.95 1.22 0.50
C ALA A 23 2.36 0.37 -0.71
N ILE A 24 1.63 -0.72 -0.97
CA ILE A 24 1.88 -1.57 -2.13
C ILE A 24 1.75 -0.76 -3.43
N LYS A 25 0.73 0.09 -3.53
CA LYS A 25 0.50 0.92 -4.71
C LYS A 25 1.59 1.98 -4.88
N ILE A 26 2.10 2.54 -3.79
CA ILE A 26 3.24 3.46 -3.84
C ILE A 26 4.47 2.73 -4.39
N TYR A 27 4.76 1.53 -3.90
CA TYR A 27 5.89 0.74 -4.40
C TYR A 27 5.71 0.36 -5.88
N GLU A 28 4.50 0.03 -6.31
CA GLU A 28 4.21 -0.24 -7.72
C GLU A 28 4.51 0.98 -8.59
N GLY A 29 4.13 2.18 -8.14
CA GLY A 29 4.45 3.43 -8.84
C GLY A 29 5.94 3.69 -8.91
N GLN A 30 6.65 3.46 -7.81
CA GLN A 30 8.11 3.60 -7.77
C GLN A 30 8.80 2.62 -8.72
N LEU A 31 8.36 1.36 -8.74
CA LEU A 31 8.91 0.36 -9.65
C LEU A 31 8.62 0.71 -11.11
N LEU A 32 7.44 1.25 -11.39
CA LEU A 32 7.11 1.69 -12.73
C LEU A 32 8.09 2.77 -13.22
N ALA A 33 8.39 3.76 -12.37
CA ALA A 33 9.35 4.81 -12.68
C ALA A 33 10.76 4.24 -12.88
N LEU A 34 11.18 3.31 -12.01
CA LEU A 34 12.50 2.68 -12.09
C LEU A 34 12.64 1.78 -13.32
N ASN A 35 11.55 1.20 -13.80
CA ASN A 35 11.58 0.36 -15.00
C ASN A 35 11.55 1.17 -16.29
N THR A 36 11.06 2.41 -16.27
CA THR A 36 10.84 3.19 -17.47
C THR A 36 11.78 4.40 -17.61
N PHE A 37 12.01 5.16 -16.54
CA PHE A 37 12.68 6.46 -16.61
C PHE A 37 13.92 6.57 -15.74
N VAL A 38 14.07 5.74 -14.73
CA VAL A 38 15.13 5.86 -13.74
C VAL A 38 15.84 4.53 -13.60
N LYS A 39 17.17 4.51 -13.83
CA LYS A 39 17.94 3.28 -13.65
C LYS A 39 18.61 3.29 -12.29
N ASP A 40 18.16 2.44 -11.40
CA ASP A 40 18.77 2.24 -10.09
C ASP A 40 18.40 0.81 -9.63
N ASP A 41 19.24 -0.14 -9.97
CA ASP A 41 18.99 -1.56 -9.73
C ASP A 41 18.96 -1.93 -8.24
N GLU A 42 19.79 -1.27 -7.42
CA GLU A 42 19.79 -1.51 -5.98
C GLU A 42 18.50 -1.03 -5.33
N LEU A 43 18.07 0.17 -5.69
CA LEU A 43 16.81 0.72 -5.20
C LEU A 43 15.63 -0.12 -5.66
N LYS A 44 15.65 -0.53 -6.91
CA LYS A 44 14.60 -1.40 -7.47
C LYS A 44 14.47 -2.69 -6.67
N LYS A 45 15.59 -3.35 -6.37
CA LYS A 45 15.61 -4.59 -5.60
C LYS A 45 15.06 -4.38 -4.20
N THR A 46 15.48 -3.30 -3.54
CA THR A 46 15.00 -2.96 -2.20
C THR A 46 13.48 -2.73 -2.20
N ILE A 47 12.97 -2.01 -3.17
CA ILE A 47 11.52 -1.74 -3.27
C ILE A 47 10.75 -3.02 -3.56
N GLU A 48 11.26 -3.90 -4.40
CA GLU A 48 10.64 -5.20 -4.67
C GLU A 48 10.52 -6.03 -3.40
N GLU A 49 11.57 -6.06 -2.57
CA GLU A 49 11.55 -6.77 -1.30
C GLU A 49 10.54 -6.16 -0.33
N MET A 50 10.51 -4.84 -0.23
CA MET A 50 9.56 -4.12 0.63
C MET A 50 8.12 -4.37 0.17
N LYS A 51 7.87 -4.35 -1.12
CA LYS A 51 6.56 -4.62 -1.69
C LYS A 51 6.10 -6.03 -1.34
N GLU A 52 6.98 -7.01 -1.40
CA GLU A 52 6.65 -8.39 -1.05
C GLU A 52 6.28 -8.53 0.42
N HIS A 53 7.01 -7.87 1.31
CA HIS A 53 6.67 -7.83 2.74
C HIS A 53 5.29 -7.21 2.97
N GLU A 54 4.98 -6.12 2.27
CA GLU A 54 3.68 -5.49 2.39
C GLU A 54 2.55 -6.37 1.87
N HIS A 55 2.80 -7.18 0.84
CA HIS A 55 1.81 -8.15 0.36
C HIS A 55 1.48 -9.19 1.43
N GLU A 56 2.46 -9.65 2.18
CA GLU A 56 2.23 -10.58 3.28
C GLU A 56 1.35 -9.95 4.36
N HIS A 57 1.64 -8.71 4.74
CA HIS A 57 0.84 -7.96 5.70
C HIS A 57 -0.59 -7.73 5.18
N ALA A 58 -0.71 -7.32 3.92
CA ALA A 58 -2.02 -7.07 3.30
C ALA A 58 -2.87 -8.34 3.27
N ASN A 59 -2.27 -9.49 2.97
CA ASN A 59 -2.97 -10.77 2.97
C ASN A 59 -3.49 -11.12 4.36
N TYR A 60 -2.72 -10.85 5.39
CA TYR A 60 -3.14 -11.06 6.77
C TYR A 60 -4.39 -10.23 7.09
N PHE A 61 -4.36 -8.94 6.80
CA PHE A 61 -5.50 -8.05 7.05
C PHE A 61 -6.71 -8.40 6.20
N GLU A 62 -6.48 -8.85 4.97
CA GLU A 62 -7.56 -9.28 4.09
C GLU A 62 -8.27 -10.52 4.64
N GLN A 63 -7.52 -11.47 5.20
CA GLN A 63 -8.10 -12.63 5.86
C GLN A 63 -8.91 -12.22 7.10
N GLU A 64 -8.40 -11.27 7.88
CA GLU A 64 -9.12 -10.77 9.05
C GLU A 64 -10.41 -10.06 8.66
N ILE A 65 -10.39 -9.31 7.57
CA ILE A 65 -11.58 -8.65 7.03
C ILE A 65 -12.64 -9.69 6.65
N ARG A 66 -12.24 -10.75 5.97
CA ARG A 66 -13.15 -11.83 5.58
C ARG A 66 -13.72 -12.56 6.77
N LYS A 67 -12.88 -12.93 7.74
CA LYS A 67 -13.30 -13.61 8.95
C LYS A 67 -14.32 -12.82 9.77
N ARG A 68 -14.13 -11.50 9.84
CA ARG A 68 -14.96 -10.61 10.63
C ARG A 68 -16.11 -10.00 9.84
N ASN A 69 -16.19 -10.29 8.54
CA ASN A 69 -17.24 -9.77 7.68
C ASN A 69 -17.25 -8.23 7.63
N ILE A 70 -16.08 -7.62 7.67
CA ILE A 70 -15.90 -6.17 7.61
C ILE A 70 -15.94 -5.72 6.16
N LYS A 71 -16.61 -4.61 5.89
CA LYS A 71 -16.61 -4.01 4.56
C LYS A 71 -15.36 -3.14 4.38
N PRO A 72 -14.53 -3.37 3.33
CA PRO A 72 -13.41 -2.48 3.03
C PRO A 72 -13.91 -1.08 2.68
N THR A 73 -13.00 -0.09 2.74
CA THR A 73 -13.38 1.27 2.37
C THR A 73 -13.80 1.36 0.90
N LYS A 74 -14.82 2.17 0.62
CA LYS A 74 -15.32 2.38 -0.74
C LYS A 74 -14.33 3.12 -1.63
N PHE A 75 -13.33 3.76 -1.04
CA PHE A 75 -12.37 4.59 -1.75
C PHE A 75 -11.09 3.85 -2.12
N LEU A 76 -11.03 2.51 -2.01
CA LEU A 76 -9.84 1.75 -2.37
C LEU A 76 -9.34 2.04 -3.80
N PRO A 77 -10.20 2.09 -4.84
CA PRO A 77 -9.71 2.40 -6.18
C PRO A 77 -9.08 3.79 -6.29
N LEU A 78 -9.61 4.77 -5.57
CA LEU A 78 -9.03 6.11 -5.52
C LEU A 78 -7.69 6.10 -4.81
N TRP A 79 -7.59 5.40 -3.68
CA TRP A 79 -6.33 5.24 -2.95
C TRP A 79 -5.28 4.52 -3.79
N ASP A 80 -5.68 3.50 -4.55
CA ASP A 80 -4.78 2.79 -5.45
C ASP A 80 -4.19 3.72 -6.50
N LEU A 81 -5.03 4.54 -7.13
CA LEU A 81 -4.59 5.49 -8.15
C LEU A 81 -3.64 6.53 -7.57
N LEU A 82 -3.99 7.10 -6.41
CA LEU A 82 -3.16 8.09 -5.73
C LEU A 82 -1.83 7.49 -5.28
N GLY A 83 -1.85 6.24 -4.79
CA GLY A 83 -0.64 5.55 -4.38
C GLY A 83 0.33 5.34 -5.52
N VAL A 84 -0.14 4.82 -6.65
CA VAL A 84 0.69 4.61 -7.84
C VAL A 84 1.25 5.96 -8.34
N GLY A 85 0.39 6.99 -8.44
CA GLY A 85 0.81 8.31 -8.88
C GLY A 85 1.83 8.94 -7.96
N LEU A 86 1.64 8.82 -6.65
CA LEU A 86 2.57 9.35 -5.65
C LEU A 86 3.93 8.64 -5.72
N GLY A 87 3.91 7.31 -5.82
CA GLY A 87 5.15 6.53 -5.94
C GLY A 87 5.92 6.87 -7.20
N PHE A 88 5.23 6.91 -8.33
CA PHE A 88 5.83 7.25 -9.62
C PHE A 88 6.42 8.66 -9.60
N GLY A 89 5.62 9.65 -9.16
CA GLY A 89 6.04 11.05 -9.13
C GLY A 89 7.19 11.30 -8.17
N SER A 90 7.15 10.71 -6.97
CA SER A 90 8.22 10.90 -5.97
C SER A 90 9.56 10.32 -6.44
N THR A 91 9.53 9.19 -7.15
CA THR A 91 10.74 8.57 -7.69
C THR A 91 11.35 9.43 -8.79
N LEU A 92 10.54 9.98 -9.69
CA LEU A 92 11.02 10.89 -10.73
C LEU A 92 11.60 12.17 -10.13
N LEU A 93 10.91 12.77 -9.16
CA LEU A 93 11.36 14.01 -8.50
C LEU A 93 12.61 13.78 -7.67
N GLY A 94 12.70 12.67 -6.98
CA GLY A 94 13.88 12.33 -6.18
C GLY A 94 15.13 12.22 -7.02
N LYS A 95 15.04 11.64 -8.20
CA LYS A 95 16.18 11.51 -9.12
C LYS A 95 16.58 12.87 -9.69
N LYS A 96 15.62 13.74 -10.00
CA LYS A 96 15.90 15.10 -10.47
C LYS A 96 16.47 15.99 -9.39
N ALA A 97 16.05 15.79 -8.15
CA ALA A 97 16.54 16.59 -7.01
C ALA A 97 17.96 16.19 -6.58
N ALA A 98 18.35 14.97 -6.90
CA ALA A 98 19.69 14.50 -6.63
C ALA A 98 20.66 14.93 -7.73
#